data_28a8f7a8c6455a4e48e560da7ffd608f
#
_entry.id   28a8f7a8c6455a4e48e560da7ffd608f
#
_cell.length_a   1.000
_cell.length_b   1.000
_cell.length_c   1.000
_cell.angle_alpha   90.00
_cell.angle_beta   90.00
_cell.angle_gamma   90.00
#
_symmetry.space_group_name_H-M   'P 1'
#
loop_
_entity.id
_entity.type
_entity.pdbx_description
1 polymer ?
#
loop_
_entity_poly.entity_id
_entity_poly.type
_entity_poly.pdbx_seq_one_letter_code
_entity_poly.pdbx_strand_id
1 'polypeptide(L)'
;MFSIFGNETRSLSLPLFPLRTVLFPGGLLPLKIFEQRYIDMAKACLRDERPFGVCLITRGHEVATSSAGPPDFVRVGTLARIVDWEMPQLGILHVTTNGGDRFQVREHAVEESGLVVADVTMIAPEANPPLPDDSIALAKLLDVIATRIGSQNFPPERRFDDASWVSYRLAELLPLPLTIKQSMLEINDALVRLSTLRRFLSEQGLIE
;
A
#
# COMPACT_ATOMS: atom_id res chain seq x y z
N MET A 1 -33.28 -6.27 28.40
CA MET A 1 -31.94 -5.78 28.72
C MET A 1 -31.08 -6.00 27.47
N PHE A 2 -31.07 -5.04 26.54
CA PHE A 2 -30.36 -5.14 25.26
C PHE A 2 -28.96 -4.61 25.46
N SER A 3 -27.97 -5.49 25.39
CA SER A 3 -26.55 -5.13 25.39
C SER A 3 -26.19 -4.61 23.99
N ILE A 4 -25.99 -3.32 23.90
CA ILE A 4 -25.43 -2.67 22.70
C ILE A 4 -23.93 -2.97 22.73
N PHE A 5 -23.48 -3.95 21.95
CA PHE A 5 -22.06 -4.11 21.67
C PHE A 5 -21.62 -2.94 20.80
N GLY A 6 -21.09 -1.91 21.45
CA GLY A 6 -20.36 -0.86 20.77
C GLY A 6 -19.13 -1.48 20.10
N ASN A 7 -19.11 -1.42 18.77
CA ASN A 7 -17.95 -1.72 17.96
C ASN A 7 -16.92 -0.60 18.22
N GLU A 8 -16.12 -0.70 19.28
CA GLU A 8 -15.00 0.19 19.53
C GLU A 8 -14.01 0.02 18.39
N THR A 9 -14.10 0.91 17.43
CA THR A 9 -13.10 1.04 16.37
C THR A 9 -11.79 1.43 17.05
N ARG A 10 -10.91 0.46 17.33
CA ARG A 10 -9.59 0.71 17.93
C ARG A 10 -8.84 1.71 17.08
N SER A 11 -8.65 2.91 17.59
CA SER A 11 -7.71 3.85 17.01
C SER A 11 -6.29 3.36 17.30
N LEU A 12 -5.46 3.38 16.28
CA LEU A 12 -4.05 3.00 16.36
C LEU A 12 -3.22 4.23 16.01
N SER A 13 -2.27 4.58 16.88
CA SER A 13 -1.28 5.60 16.55
C SER A 13 -0.18 5.00 15.68
N LEU A 14 0.05 5.57 14.51
CA LEU A 14 0.88 5.01 13.46
C LEU A 14 1.81 6.08 12.87
N PRO A 15 3.15 5.85 12.83
CA PRO A 15 4.02 6.72 12.07
C PRO A 15 3.75 6.56 10.58
N LEU A 16 3.72 7.66 9.84
CA LEU A 16 3.45 7.65 8.40
C LEU A 16 4.71 7.95 7.59
N PHE A 17 4.80 7.27 6.45
CA PHE A 17 5.75 7.56 5.40
C PHE A 17 4.98 7.93 4.12
N PRO A 18 4.65 9.21 3.93
CA PRO A 18 4.03 9.67 2.70
C PRO A 18 4.99 9.50 1.51
N LEU A 19 4.50 8.90 0.41
CA LEU A 19 5.30 8.56 -0.77
C LEU A 19 4.53 8.89 -2.06
N ARG A 20 5.24 9.05 -3.17
CA ARG A 20 4.65 9.15 -4.52
C ARG A 20 4.41 7.78 -5.14
N THR A 21 3.88 6.87 -4.33
CA THR A 21 3.47 5.52 -4.75
C THR A 21 2.29 5.06 -3.92
N VAL A 22 1.59 4.03 -4.39
CA VAL A 22 0.50 3.37 -3.68
C VAL A 22 0.96 1.96 -3.33
N LEU A 23 0.99 1.64 -2.03
CA LEU A 23 1.24 0.29 -1.55
C LEU A 23 -0.09 -0.46 -1.46
N PHE A 24 -0.17 -1.64 -2.08
CA PHE A 24 -1.35 -2.49 -2.02
C PHE A 24 -1.18 -3.62 -0.99
N PRO A 25 -2.26 -4.15 -0.41
CA PRO A 25 -2.23 -5.34 0.43
C PRO A 25 -1.48 -6.50 -0.24
N GLY A 26 -0.53 -7.12 0.48
CA GLY A 26 0.34 -8.18 -0.03
C GLY A 26 1.40 -7.74 -1.04
N GLY A 27 1.50 -6.45 -1.37
CA GLY A 27 2.49 -5.90 -2.29
C GLY A 27 3.87 -5.76 -1.66
N LEU A 28 4.91 -5.83 -2.48
CA LEU A 28 6.28 -5.56 -2.07
C LEU A 28 6.67 -4.14 -2.47
N LEU A 29 7.24 -3.40 -1.53
CA LEU A 29 7.73 -2.04 -1.77
C LEU A 29 9.17 -1.91 -1.26
N PRO A 30 10.17 -1.93 -2.15
CA PRO A 30 11.53 -1.59 -1.79
C PRO A 30 11.66 -0.07 -1.58
N LEU A 31 12.33 0.33 -0.50
CA LEU A 31 12.55 1.72 -0.15
C LEU A 31 14.02 1.97 0.13
N LYS A 32 14.53 3.10 -0.35
CA LYS A 32 15.82 3.65 0.03
C LYS A 32 15.61 4.84 0.95
N ILE A 33 15.92 4.66 2.22
CA ILE A 33 15.69 5.64 3.29
C ILE A 33 17.02 6.32 3.63
N PHE A 34 17.05 7.65 3.58
CA PHE A 34 18.22 8.46 3.88
C PHE A 34 17.92 9.66 4.78
N GLU A 35 16.64 10.03 4.97
CA GLU A 35 16.27 11.06 5.93
C GLU A 35 16.27 10.50 7.35
N GLN A 36 16.90 11.24 8.29
CA GLN A 36 17.07 10.75 9.66
C GLN A 36 15.76 10.36 10.33
N ARG A 37 14.70 11.16 10.18
CA ARG A 37 13.37 10.87 10.75
C ARG A 37 12.81 9.51 10.31
N TYR A 38 13.00 9.13 9.05
CA TYR A 38 12.52 7.86 8.52
C TYR A 38 13.47 6.70 8.84
N ILE A 39 14.79 6.96 8.98
CA ILE A 39 15.74 5.96 9.50
C ILE A 39 15.38 5.60 10.94
N ASP A 40 15.11 6.59 11.80
CA ASP A 40 14.75 6.38 13.20
C ASP A 40 13.38 5.68 13.32
N MET A 41 12.40 6.08 12.51
CA MET A 41 11.12 5.39 12.38
C MET A 41 11.32 3.91 12.00
N ALA A 42 12.08 3.61 10.96
CA ALA A 42 12.30 2.24 10.49
C ALA A 42 13.02 1.38 11.57
N LYS A 43 14.02 1.94 12.25
CA LYS A 43 14.68 1.26 13.38
C LYS A 43 13.72 0.97 14.53
N ALA A 44 12.83 1.92 14.86
CA ALA A 44 11.82 1.70 15.89
C ALA A 44 10.81 0.63 15.45
N CYS A 45 10.36 0.65 14.19
CA CYS A 45 9.46 -0.35 13.63
C CYS A 45 10.09 -1.76 13.66
N LEU A 46 11.38 -1.88 13.31
CA LEU A 46 12.11 -3.15 13.37
C LEU A 46 12.24 -3.68 14.81
N ARG A 47 12.66 -2.80 15.74
CA ARG A 47 12.84 -3.18 17.16
C ARG A 47 11.54 -3.65 17.80
N ASP A 48 10.44 -2.95 17.52
CA ASP A 48 9.15 -3.14 18.17
C ASP A 48 8.21 -4.07 17.36
N GLU A 49 8.70 -4.63 16.25
CA GLU A 49 7.94 -5.49 15.30
C GLU A 49 6.62 -4.86 14.83
N ARG A 50 6.60 -3.54 14.67
CA ARG A 50 5.40 -2.78 14.30
C ARG A 50 5.48 -2.26 12.87
N PRO A 51 4.34 -2.15 12.17
CA PRO A 51 4.28 -1.52 10.86
C PRO A 51 4.37 0.01 10.98
N PHE A 52 4.64 0.66 9.85
CA PHE A 52 4.34 2.07 9.60
C PHE A 52 3.27 2.20 8.50
N GLY A 53 2.72 3.39 8.30
CA GLY A 53 1.71 3.64 7.27
C GLY A 53 2.32 4.26 6.02
N VAL A 54 1.94 3.76 4.84
CA VAL A 54 2.23 4.38 3.55
C VAL A 54 0.97 5.05 3.02
N CYS A 55 1.07 6.35 2.69
CA CYS A 55 0.00 7.15 2.10
C CYS A 55 0.51 7.86 0.84
N LEU A 56 -0.35 7.97 -0.19
CA LEU A 56 0.00 8.68 -1.43
C LEU A 56 0.06 10.20 -1.20
N ILE A 57 1.18 10.81 -1.56
CA ILE A 57 1.33 12.28 -1.58
C ILE A 57 0.48 12.88 -2.69
N THR A 58 -0.32 13.89 -2.35
CA THR A 58 -1.11 14.68 -3.29
C THR A 58 -0.47 16.00 -3.66
N ARG A 59 0.22 16.63 -2.70
CA ARG A 59 0.95 17.89 -2.89
C ARG A 59 2.23 17.90 -2.04
N GLY A 60 3.28 18.53 -2.53
CA GLY A 60 4.58 18.62 -1.86
C GLY A 60 5.56 17.57 -2.37
N HIS A 61 6.61 17.34 -1.61
CA HIS A 61 7.73 16.46 -1.97
C HIS A 61 7.92 15.35 -0.95
N GLU A 62 8.45 14.22 -1.39
CA GLU A 62 8.84 13.11 -0.49
C GLU A 62 9.95 13.53 0.45
N VAL A 63 10.90 14.28 -0.08
CA VAL A 63 12.07 14.78 0.66
C VAL A 63 11.75 16.14 1.26
N ALA A 64 12.00 16.28 2.57
CA ALA A 64 11.83 17.56 3.24
C ALA A 64 12.77 18.62 2.65
N THR A 65 12.19 19.77 2.31
CA THR A 65 12.97 20.98 1.99
C THR A 65 12.85 21.97 3.13
N SER A 66 13.92 22.70 3.42
CA SER A 66 14.03 23.59 4.59
C SER A 66 12.92 24.65 4.70
N SER A 67 12.14 24.86 3.65
CA SER A 67 11.07 25.88 3.57
C SER A 67 9.67 25.32 3.38
N ALA A 68 9.51 23.99 3.19
CA ALA A 68 8.21 23.37 2.96
C ALA A 68 7.75 22.60 4.21
N GLY A 69 6.49 22.77 4.58
CA GLY A 69 5.83 21.92 5.58
C GLY A 69 5.74 20.46 5.12
N PRO A 70 5.12 19.58 5.94
CA PRO A 70 4.88 18.20 5.56
C PRO A 70 4.02 18.14 4.29
N PRO A 71 4.18 17.09 3.46
CA PRO A 71 3.37 16.96 2.26
C PRO A 71 1.90 16.69 2.62
N ASP A 72 0.98 17.17 1.76
CA ASP A 72 -0.40 16.72 1.78
C ASP A 72 -0.48 15.29 1.24
N PHE A 73 -1.29 14.45 1.84
CA PHE A 73 -1.45 13.05 1.43
C PHE A 73 -2.91 12.56 1.52
N VAL A 74 -3.21 11.50 0.80
CA VAL A 74 -4.54 10.87 0.83
C VAL A 74 -4.73 10.15 2.16
N ARG A 75 -5.95 10.21 2.71
CA ARG A 75 -6.25 9.65 4.03
C ARG A 75 -6.34 8.13 4.08
N VAL A 76 -6.52 7.45 2.94
CA VAL A 76 -6.49 5.99 2.88
C VAL A 76 -5.09 5.53 2.51
N GLY A 77 -4.52 4.68 3.34
CA GLY A 77 -3.20 4.11 3.16
C GLY A 77 -3.15 2.63 3.49
N THR A 78 -1.95 2.06 3.41
CA THR A 78 -1.68 0.65 3.67
C THR A 78 -0.58 0.53 4.72
N LEU A 79 -0.74 -0.38 5.67
CA LEU A 79 0.31 -0.75 6.62
C LEU A 79 1.49 -1.35 5.87
N ALA A 80 2.70 -0.92 6.20
CA ALA A 80 3.94 -1.44 5.64
C ALA A 80 4.75 -2.12 6.76
N ARG A 81 4.96 -3.43 6.63
CA ARG A 81 5.82 -4.21 7.52
C ARG A 81 7.15 -4.43 6.84
N ILE A 82 8.24 -4.10 7.51
CA ILE A 82 9.60 -4.38 7.02
C ILE A 82 9.83 -5.89 7.09
N VAL A 83 10.17 -6.51 5.94
CA VAL A 83 10.43 -7.94 5.81
C VAL A 83 11.88 -8.25 5.51
N ASP A 84 12.63 -7.26 5.02
CA ASP A 84 14.06 -7.36 4.79
C ASP A 84 14.70 -5.97 4.87
N TRP A 85 15.98 -5.92 5.27
CA TRP A 85 16.71 -4.66 5.36
C TRP A 85 18.22 -4.85 5.26
N GLU A 86 18.89 -3.85 4.73
CA GLU A 86 20.34 -3.73 4.71
C GLU A 86 20.80 -2.28 4.89
N MET A 87 21.98 -2.09 5.41
CA MET A 87 22.60 -0.76 5.52
C MET A 87 23.94 -0.77 4.76
N PRO A 88 23.90 -0.58 3.43
CA PRO A 88 25.10 -0.68 2.59
C PRO A 88 26.14 0.38 2.91
N GLN A 89 25.73 1.51 3.47
CA GLN A 89 26.60 2.56 3.99
C GLN A 89 25.90 3.32 5.12
N LEU A 90 26.69 3.97 5.98
CA LEU A 90 26.16 4.77 7.08
C LEU A 90 25.24 5.88 6.54
N GLY A 91 24.04 5.99 7.11
CA GLY A 91 23.05 7.00 6.71
C GLY A 91 22.17 6.60 5.53
N ILE A 92 22.34 5.42 4.94
CA ILE A 92 21.43 4.88 3.92
C ILE A 92 20.94 3.50 4.37
N LEU A 93 19.62 3.39 4.53
CA LEU A 93 18.94 2.16 4.87
C LEU A 93 18.07 1.72 3.69
N HIS A 94 18.33 0.53 3.18
CA HIS A 94 17.46 -0.13 2.22
C HIS A 94 16.53 -1.06 3.00
N VAL A 95 15.23 -0.99 2.73
CA VAL A 95 14.25 -1.90 3.31
C VAL A 95 13.34 -2.44 2.21
N THR A 96 12.92 -3.68 2.35
CA THR A 96 11.79 -4.22 1.60
C THR A 96 10.61 -4.33 2.54
N THR A 97 9.48 -3.77 2.15
CA THR A 97 8.25 -3.84 2.94
C THR A 97 7.20 -4.69 2.25
N ASN A 98 6.36 -5.34 3.06
CA ASN A 98 5.16 -6.02 2.61
C ASN A 98 3.93 -5.21 3.05
N GLY A 99 2.99 -5.00 2.12
CA GLY A 99 1.72 -4.33 2.37
C GLY A 99 0.77 -5.20 3.19
N GLY A 100 0.33 -4.67 4.33
CA GLY A 100 -0.69 -5.27 5.19
C GLY A 100 -2.09 -4.73 4.94
N ASP A 101 -2.86 -4.61 6.02
CA ASP A 101 -4.22 -4.07 5.99
C ASP A 101 -4.25 -2.59 5.62
N ARG A 102 -5.39 -2.17 5.07
CA ARG A 102 -5.66 -0.77 4.75
C ARG A 102 -6.16 -0.04 5.99
N PHE A 103 -5.84 1.23 6.07
CA PHE A 103 -6.31 2.11 7.13
C PHE A 103 -6.82 3.45 6.59
N GLN A 104 -7.58 4.15 7.42
CA GLN A 104 -8.02 5.52 7.19
C GLN A 104 -7.47 6.45 8.26
N VAL A 105 -6.76 7.50 7.87
CA VAL A 105 -6.29 8.55 8.77
C VAL A 105 -7.48 9.38 9.27
N ARG A 106 -7.60 9.52 10.59
CA ARG A 106 -8.57 10.37 11.26
C ARG A 106 -7.98 11.75 11.51
N GLU A 107 -6.90 11.76 12.27
CA GLU A 107 -6.14 12.94 12.62
C GLU A 107 -4.65 12.65 12.47
N HIS A 108 -3.85 13.67 12.31
CA HIS A 108 -2.40 13.53 12.29
C HIS A 108 -1.74 14.76 12.89
N ALA A 109 -0.53 14.57 13.38
CA ALA A 109 0.36 15.60 13.86
C ALA A 109 1.75 15.43 13.26
N VAL A 110 2.54 16.49 13.28
CA VAL A 110 3.94 16.47 12.86
C VAL A 110 4.79 16.64 14.10
N GLU A 111 5.67 15.69 14.36
CA GLU A 111 6.63 15.75 15.45
C GLU A 111 7.72 16.78 15.19
N GLU A 112 8.50 17.14 16.21
CA GLU A 112 9.67 18.05 16.07
C GLU A 112 10.71 17.53 15.06
N SER A 113 10.82 16.20 14.93
CA SER A 113 11.64 15.52 13.94
C SER A 113 11.17 15.73 12.49
N GLY A 114 9.94 16.23 12.31
CA GLY A 114 9.24 16.31 11.03
C GLY A 114 8.57 15.00 10.63
N LEU A 115 8.57 13.97 11.48
CA LEU A 115 7.82 12.74 11.25
C LEU A 115 6.32 13.00 11.41
N VAL A 116 5.53 12.49 10.48
CA VAL A 116 4.07 12.52 10.59
C VAL A 116 3.62 11.31 11.41
N VAL A 117 2.82 11.55 12.45
CA VAL A 117 2.16 10.49 13.24
C VAL A 117 0.67 10.70 13.15
N ALA A 118 -0.08 9.63 12.92
CA ALA A 118 -1.52 9.69 12.70
C ALA A 118 -2.29 8.73 13.59
N ASP A 119 -3.47 9.16 14.02
CA ASP A 119 -4.49 8.28 14.54
C ASP A 119 -5.29 7.70 13.38
N VAL A 120 -5.28 6.38 13.27
CA VAL A 120 -5.87 5.67 12.16
C VAL A 120 -6.95 4.70 12.62
N THR A 121 -7.91 4.45 11.74
CA THR A 121 -8.90 3.39 11.87
C THR A 121 -8.64 2.34 10.81
N MET A 122 -8.62 1.07 11.20
CA MET A 122 -8.44 -0.02 10.24
C MET A 122 -9.68 -0.15 9.35
N ILE A 123 -9.47 -0.30 8.06
CA ILE A 123 -10.53 -0.61 7.10
C ILE A 123 -10.78 -2.12 7.17
N ALA A 124 -12.05 -2.50 7.31
CA ALA A 124 -12.42 -3.92 7.36
C ALA A 124 -11.89 -4.66 6.12
N PRO A 125 -11.34 -5.87 6.30
CA PRO A 125 -10.93 -6.70 5.18
C PRO A 125 -12.09 -6.89 4.20
N GLU A 126 -11.78 -6.86 2.90
CA GLU A 126 -12.77 -7.20 1.88
C GLU A 126 -13.00 -8.72 1.82
N ALA A 127 -14.12 -9.12 1.24
CA ALA A 127 -14.36 -10.53 0.92
C ALA A 127 -13.34 -11.01 -0.11
N ASN A 128 -12.93 -12.27 0.01
CA ASN A 128 -11.99 -12.95 -0.90
C ASN A 128 -12.76 -13.95 -1.78
N PRO A 129 -13.56 -13.48 -2.75
CA PRO A 129 -14.27 -14.39 -3.65
C PRO A 129 -13.28 -15.07 -4.61
N PRO A 130 -13.64 -16.28 -5.12
CA PRO A 130 -12.88 -16.90 -6.19
C PRO A 130 -12.86 -16.00 -7.43
N LEU A 131 -11.83 -16.17 -8.26
CA LEU A 131 -11.72 -15.41 -9.51
C LEU A 131 -12.86 -15.83 -10.46
N PRO A 132 -13.69 -14.89 -10.97
CA PRO A 132 -14.74 -15.19 -11.93
C PRO A 132 -14.18 -15.65 -13.28
N ASP A 133 -14.94 -16.51 -13.98
CA ASP A 133 -14.55 -17.05 -15.30
C ASP A 133 -14.27 -15.94 -16.33
N ASP A 134 -15.03 -14.86 -16.31
CA ASP A 134 -14.86 -13.70 -17.19
C ASP A 134 -13.60 -12.87 -16.89
N SER A 135 -12.92 -13.17 -15.80
CA SER A 135 -11.69 -12.51 -15.34
C SER A 135 -10.44 -13.39 -15.50
N ILE A 136 -10.56 -14.59 -16.06
CA ILE A 136 -9.40 -15.49 -16.29
C ILE A 136 -8.34 -14.84 -17.18
N ALA A 137 -8.76 -14.02 -18.16
CA ALA A 137 -7.81 -13.28 -19.00
C ALA A 137 -6.93 -12.33 -18.20
N LEU A 138 -7.45 -11.73 -17.13
CA LEU A 138 -6.69 -10.86 -16.22
C LEU A 138 -5.63 -11.64 -15.44
N ALA A 139 -5.98 -12.83 -14.94
CA ALA A 139 -5.01 -13.69 -14.24
C ALA A 139 -3.88 -14.15 -15.19
N LYS A 140 -4.20 -14.49 -16.44
CA LYS A 140 -3.19 -14.84 -17.46
C LYS A 140 -2.27 -13.65 -17.77
N LEU A 141 -2.83 -12.45 -17.91
CA LEU A 141 -2.04 -11.24 -18.10
C LEU A 141 -1.08 -11.01 -16.91
N LEU A 142 -1.59 -11.16 -15.69
CA LEU A 142 -0.81 -11.04 -14.47
C LEU A 142 0.34 -12.05 -14.43
N ASP A 143 0.11 -13.32 -14.82
CA ASP A 143 1.14 -14.36 -14.85
C ASP A 143 2.27 -14.01 -15.85
N VAL A 144 1.90 -13.49 -17.02
CA VAL A 144 2.89 -12.99 -18.00
C VAL A 144 3.72 -11.84 -17.42
N ILE A 145 3.09 -10.87 -16.75
CA ILE A 145 3.78 -9.76 -16.11
C ILE A 145 4.70 -10.27 -15.00
N ALA A 146 4.20 -11.12 -14.10
CA ALA A 146 4.97 -11.70 -13.00
C ALA A 146 6.22 -12.47 -13.48
N THR A 147 6.08 -13.19 -14.58
CA THR A 147 7.21 -13.91 -15.20
C THR A 147 8.28 -12.95 -15.72
N ARG A 148 7.88 -11.83 -16.31
CA ARG A 148 8.81 -10.82 -16.87
C ARG A 148 9.56 -10.03 -15.80
N ILE A 149 8.92 -9.66 -14.70
CA ILE A 149 9.55 -8.89 -13.61
C ILE A 149 10.46 -9.74 -12.71
N GLY A 150 10.32 -11.05 -12.76
CA GLY A 150 11.12 -12.01 -11.98
C GLY A 150 10.61 -12.21 -10.55
N SER A 151 10.92 -13.38 -9.99
CA SER A 151 10.40 -13.82 -8.69
C SER A 151 10.84 -12.96 -7.50
N GLN A 152 12.00 -12.30 -7.59
CA GLN A 152 12.50 -11.42 -6.53
C GLN A 152 11.68 -10.12 -6.38
N ASN A 153 10.98 -9.71 -7.42
CA ASN A 153 10.18 -8.48 -7.45
C ASN A 153 8.67 -8.75 -7.34
N PHE A 154 8.30 -9.99 -7.04
CA PHE A 154 6.92 -10.42 -6.98
C PHE A 154 6.67 -11.23 -5.69
N PRO A 155 5.52 -11.10 -5.02
CA PRO A 155 5.22 -11.88 -3.82
C PRO A 155 5.40 -13.37 -4.08
N PRO A 156 6.05 -14.12 -3.15
CA PRO A 156 6.34 -15.54 -3.35
C PRO A 156 5.07 -16.40 -3.41
N GLU A 157 4.05 -16.01 -2.66
CA GLU A 157 2.76 -16.67 -2.66
C GLU A 157 1.91 -16.18 -3.83
N ARG A 158 1.52 -17.09 -4.72
CA ARG A 158 0.73 -16.80 -5.92
C ARG A 158 -0.68 -17.35 -5.76
N ARG A 159 -1.68 -16.48 -5.85
CA ARG A 159 -3.11 -16.81 -5.67
C ARG A 159 -3.92 -16.36 -6.89
N PHE A 160 -3.65 -16.97 -8.05
CA PHE A 160 -4.31 -16.61 -9.31
C PHE A 160 -5.80 -16.96 -9.37
N ASP A 161 -6.30 -17.73 -8.42
CA ASP A 161 -7.71 -18.07 -8.21
C ASP A 161 -8.46 -17.13 -7.25
N ASP A 162 -7.74 -16.16 -6.64
CA ASP A 162 -8.26 -15.20 -5.67
C ASP A 162 -8.48 -13.84 -6.37
N ALA A 163 -9.74 -13.40 -6.44
CA ALA A 163 -10.12 -12.16 -7.10
C ALA A 163 -9.48 -10.92 -6.46
N SER A 164 -9.38 -10.88 -5.14
CA SER A 164 -8.75 -9.80 -4.40
C SER A 164 -7.26 -9.71 -4.72
N TRP A 165 -6.56 -10.83 -4.63
CA TRP A 165 -5.14 -10.88 -4.90
C TRP A 165 -4.80 -10.50 -6.35
N VAL A 166 -5.51 -11.07 -7.33
CA VAL A 166 -5.30 -10.77 -8.76
C VAL A 166 -5.52 -9.30 -9.04
N SER A 167 -6.61 -8.72 -8.54
CA SER A 167 -6.94 -7.32 -8.80
C SER A 167 -5.96 -6.35 -8.15
N TYR A 168 -5.47 -6.61 -6.93
CA TYR A 168 -4.45 -5.79 -6.29
C TYR A 168 -3.10 -5.88 -7.03
N ARG A 169 -2.66 -7.09 -7.42
CA ARG A 169 -1.40 -7.25 -8.18
C ARG A 169 -1.45 -6.54 -9.53
N LEU A 170 -2.57 -6.63 -10.25
CA LEU A 170 -2.74 -5.89 -11.50
C LEU A 170 -2.71 -4.37 -11.28
N ALA A 171 -3.47 -3.87 -10.29
CA ALA A 171 -3.47 -2.44 -9.99
C ALA A 171 -2.08 -1.91 -9.61
N GLU A 172 -1.27 -2.72 -8.92
CA GLU A 172 0.11 -2.39 -8.56
C GLU A 172 1.03 -2.34 -9.77
N LEU A 173 0.99 -3.35 -10.63
CA LEU A 173 1.99 -3.58 -11.68
C LEU A 173 1.67 -2.86 -12.98
N LEU A 174 0.40 -2.61 -13.28
CA LEU A 174 0.02 -1.88 -14.47
C LEU A 174 0.47 -0.41 -14.39
N PRO A 175 0.84 0.21 -15.54
CA PRO A 175 1.27 1.60 -15.60
C PRO A 175 0.09 2.58 -15.50
N LEU A 176 -0.68 2.45 -14.42
CA LEU A 176 -1.82 3.31 -14.12
C LEU A 176 -1.37 4.63 -13.50
N PRO A 177 -2.07 5.75 -13.77
CA PRO A 177 -1.89 6.99 -13.00
C PRO A 177 -2.06 6.74 -11.50
N LEU A 178 -1.28 7.43 -10.66
CA LEU A 178 -1.33 7.25 -9.20
C LEU A 178 -2.71 7.51 -8.61
N THR A 179 -3.47 8.44 -9.17
CA THR A 179 -4.87 8.71 -8.78
C THR A 179 -5.77 7.50 -9.03
N ILE A 180 -5.57 6.79 -10.14
CA ILE A 180 -6.31 5.57 -10.45
C ILE A 180 -5.87 4.43 -9.51
N LYS A 181 -4.54 4.26 -9.28
CA LYS A 181 -4.05 3.29 -8.29
C LYS A 181 -4.66 3.53 -6.91
N GLN A 182 -4.72 4.79 -6.48
CA GLN A 182 -5.33 5.15 -5.21
C GLN A 182 -6.82 4.80 -5.16
N SER A 183 -7.57 5.10 -6.22
CA SER A 183 -8.98 4.69 -6.31
C SER A 183 -9.15 3.17 -6.25
N MET A 184 -8.25 2.40 -6.89
CA MET A 184 -8.25 0.94 -6.79
C MET A 184 -7.98 0.44 -5.35
N LEU A 185 -7.10 1.11 -4.61
CA LEU A 185 -6.84 0.80 -3.20
C LEU A 185 -8.08 1.06 -2.32
N GLU A 186 -8.84 2.11 -2.62
CA GLU A 186 -10.02 2.52 -1.84
C GLU A 186 -11.26 1.65 -2.08
N ILE A 187 -11.36 0.98 -3.25
CA ILE A 187 -12.44 0.03 -3.53
C ILE A 187 -12.36 -1.15 -2.57
N ASN A 188 -13.42 -1.38 -1.79
CA ASN A 188 -13.54 -2.50 -0.84
C ASN A 188 -14.34 -3.68 -1.41
N ASP A 189 -14.20 -3.91 -2.71
CA ASP A 189 -14.85 -5.02 -3.42
C ASP A 189 -13.95 -5.47 -4.58
N ALA A 190 -13.47 -6.72 -4.49
CA ALA A 190 -12.56 -7.29 -5.47
C ALA A 190 -13.19 -7.42 -6.86
N LEU A 191 -14.48 -7.74 -6.95
CA LEU A 191 -15.17 -7.90 -8.23
C LEU A 191 -15.37 -6.55 -8.93
N VAL A 192 -15.71 -5.52 -8.17
CA VAL A 192 -15.80 -4.13 -8.68
C VAL A 192 -14.43 -3.67 -9.18
N ARG A 193 -13.37 -3.97 -8.45
CA ARG A 193 -12.00 -3.62 -8.85
C ARG A 193 -11.57 -4.37 -10.13
N LEU A 194 -11.85 -5.69 -10.23
CA LEU A 194 -11.59 -6.48 -11.45
C LEU A 194 -12.34 -5.95 -12.66
N SER A 195 -13.64 -5.66 -12.51
CA SER A 195 -14.46 -5.13 -13.61
C SER A 195 -13.95 -3.76 -14.11
N THR A 196 -13.48 -2.92 -13.18
CA THR A 196 -12.89 -1.62 -13.51
C THR A 196 -11.56 -1.77 -14.27
N LEU A 197 -10.69 -2.70 -13.80
CA LEU A 197 -9.43 -3.00 -14.49
C LEU A 197 -9.68 -3.60 -15.87
N ARG A 198 -10.63 -4.52 -16.01
CA ARG A 198 -11.00 -5.11 -17.29
C ARG A 198 -11.44 -4.04 -18.28
N ARG A 199 -12.36 -3.16 -17.90
CA ARG A 199 -12.80 -2.05 -18.73
C ARG A 199 -11.64 -1.18 -19.17
N PHE A 200 -10.76 -0.79 -18.25
CA PHE A 200 -9.58 0.00 -18.57
C PHE A 200 -8.67 -0.70 -19.60
N LEU A 201 -8.41 -1.99 -19.41
CA LEU A 201 -7.53 -2.77 -20.30
C LEU A 201 -8.15 -3.00 -21.68
N SER A 202 -9.47 -3.23 -21.75
CA SER A 202 -10.21 -3.32 -23.03
C SER A 202 -10.17 -2.00 -23.81
N GLU A 203 -10.38 -0.87 -23.12
CA GLU A 203 -10.28 0.47 -23.73
C GLU A 203 -8.86 0.75 -24.28
N GLN A 204 -7.83 0.13 -23.73
CA GLN A 204 -6.45 0.21 -24.23
C GLN A 204 -6.10 -0.87 -25.27
N GLY A 205 -7.02 -1.77 -25.62
CA GLY A 205 -6.80 -2.87 -26.56
C GLY A 205 -5.81 -3.95 -26.04
N LEU A 206 -5.64 -4.07 -24.72
CA LEU A 206 -4.73 -5.02 -24.09
C LEU A 206 -5.38 -6.36 -23.78
N ILE A 207 -6.70 -6.41 -23.73
CA ILE A 207 -7.53 -7.62 -23.60
C ILE A 207 -8.79 -7.46 -24.45
N GLU A 208 -9.41 -8.59 -24.82
CA GLU A 208 -10.70 -8.64 -25.54
C GLU A 208 -11.89 -8.49 -24.58
#